data_b48b846c1711a603528e4aabe91ee54b
#
_entry.id   b48b846c1711a603528e4aabe91ee54b
#
_cell.length_a   1.000
_cell.length_b   1.000
_cell.length_c   1.000
_cell.angle_alpha   90.00
_cell.angle_beta   90.00
_cell.angle_gamma   90.00
#
_symmetry.space_group_name_H-M   'P 1'
#
loop_
_entity.id
_entity.type
_entity.pdbx_description
1 polymer ?
#
loop_
_entity_poly.entity_id
_entity_poly.type
_entity_poly.pdbx_seq_one_letter_code
_entity_poly.pdbx_strand_id
1 'polypeptide(L)'
;MSYSFESRVRFSEIGEDGCLTLPGVLDYFQDCCTFESEQTGVGMEVLKEQKRAWVLSAWQVIVKRYPKLGENIKVTTIPYGFRGFIGMRNFILETMDGEKLAWANSYWSFINTETGLPEKLTPVDTDPYDLGEKIEMDYAPRKIALPKEREMQNAFSVQKHHLDTNHHVNNCQYIRMAADHLPEDFKVGQLRAEYKRQAVLDNVIIPEVYMTENKEAVVLNAEDKEPYAVVEFTN
;
A
#
# COMPACT_ATOMS: atom_id res chain seq x y z
N MET A 1 -7.79 -9.07 -18.88
CA MET A 1 -9.01 -8.42 -18.28
C MET A 1 -8.64 -7.95 -16.88
N SER A 2 -9.27 -6.88 -16.38
CA SER A 2 -9.10 -6.44 -14.99
C SER A 2 -9.98 -7.28 -14.05
N TYR A 3 -9.51 -7.54 -12.85
CA TYR A 3 -10.31 -8.13 -11.77
C TYR A 3 -11.02 -7.03 -10.99
N SER A 4 -12.26 -7.25 -10.58
CA SER A 4 -12.99 -6.34 -9.70
C SER A 4 -13.93 -7.07 -8.76
N PHE A 5 -14.21 -6.45 -7.60
CA PHE A 5 -15.25 -6.88 -6.69
C PHE A 5 -16.04 -5.68 -6.16
N GLU A 6 -17.25 -5.96 -5.71
CA GLU A 6 -18.14 -4.96 -5.11
C GLU A 6 -18.17 -5.12 -3.59
N SER A 7 -18.29 -4.01 -2.90
CA SER A 7 -18.39 -3.97 -1.44
C SER A 7 -19.27 -2.81 -0.99
N ARG A 8 -19.47 -2.74 0.31
CA ARG A 8 -20.14 -1.62 0.98
C ARG A 8 -19.29 -1.14 2.13
N VAL A 9 -19.05 0.17 2.23
CA VAL A 9 -18.25 0.75 3.33
C VAL A 9 -18.87 0.40 4.68
N ARG A 10 -18.10 -0.26 5.55
CA ARG A 10 -18.55 -0.78 6.85
C ARG A 10 -18.24 0.20 7.97
N PHE A 11 -18.95 0.07 9.08
CA PHE A 11 -18.72 0.88 10.28
C PHE A 11 -17.30 0.73 10.85
N SER A 12 -16.70 -0.45 10.73
CA SER A 12 -15.33 -0.74 11.18
C SER A 12 -14.21 -0.12 10.32
N GLU A 13 -14.56 0.50 9.19
CA GLU A 13 -13.62 1.02 8.19
C GLU A 13 -13.59 2.55 8.13
N ILE A 14 -14.50 3.21 8.87
CA ILE A 14 -14.65 4.66 8.84
C ILE A 14 -13.92 5.36 9.98
N GLY A 15 -13.51 6.60 9.72
CA GLY A 15 -13.00 7.53 10.73
C GLY A 15 -14.11 8.30 11.44
N GLU A 16 -13.71 9.24 12.28
CA GLU A 16 -14.61 10.10 13.05
C GLU A 16 -15.51 10.98 12.16
N ASP A 17 -15.05 11.28 10.95
CA ASP A 17 -15.79 12.02 9.92
C ASP A 17 -16.88 11.19 9.24
N GLY A 18 -17.02 9.90 9.57
CA GLY A 18 -17.97 8.96 8.98
C GLY A 18 -17.63 8.51 7.57
N CYS A 19 -16.40 8.78 7.10
CA CYS A 19 -15.89 8.37 5.80
C CYS A 19 -14.90 7.21 5.93
N LEU A 20 -14.75 6.42 4.85
CA LEU A 20 -13.70 5.40 4.73
C LEU A 20 -12.34 6.04 5.01
N THR A 21 -11.54 5.42 5.86
CA THR A 21 -10.20 5.92 6.17
C THR A 21 -9.23 5.68 5.01
N LEU A 22 -8.15 6.47 4.90
CA LEU A 22 -7.07 6.24 3.93
C LEU A 22 -6.48 4.83 4.04
N PRO A 23 -6.16 4.30 5.25
CA PRO A 23 -5.80 2.89 5.38
C PRO A 23 -6.85 1.92 4.86
N GLY A 24 -8.13 2.20 5.05
CA GLY A 24 -9.22 1.39 4.50
C GLY A 24 -9.25 1.36 2.96
N VAL A 25 -8.92 2.48 2.29
CA VAL A 25 -8.73 2.49 0.82
C VAL A 25 -7.63 1.54 0.40
N LEU A 26 -6.50 1.54 1.11
CA LEU A 26 -5.36 0.66 0.83
C LEU A 26 -5.68 -0.81 1.09
N ASP A 27 -6.41 -1.10 2.18
CA ASP A 27 -6.87 -2.45 2.51
C ASP A 27 -7.74 -3.00 1.36
N TYR A 28 -8.70 -2.23 0.83
CA TYR A 28 -9.50 -2.61 -0.34
C TYR A 28 -8.65 -2.86 -1.60
N PHE A 29 -7.63 -2.06 -1.86
CA PHE A 29 -6.74 -2.28 -3.00
C PHE A 29 -5.91 -3.55 -2.82
N GLN A 30 -5.39 -3.80 -1.63
CA GLN A 30 -4.62 -5.00 -1.33
C GLN A 30 -5.50 -6.26 -1.39
N ASP A 31 -6.71 -6.22 -0.83
CA ASP A 31 -7.67 -7.32 -0.93
C ASP A 31 -8.00 -7.64 -2.39
N CYS A 32 -8.22 -6.61 -3.21
CA CYS A 32 -8.57 -6.78 -4.62
C CYS A 32 -7.49 -7.54 -5.40
N CYS A 33 -6.21 -7.20 -5.23
CA CYS A 33 -5.14 -7.93 -5.92
C CYS A 33 -4.87 -9.31 -5.32
N THR A 34 -5.14 -9.51 -4.03
CA THR A 34 -5.06 -10.83 -3.39
C THR A 34 -6.14 -11.76 -3.94
N PHE A 35 -7.39 -11.28 -4.02
CA PHE A 35 -8.50 -12.06 -4.59
C PHE A 35 -8.26 -12.42 -6.07
N GLU A 36 -7.70 -11.49 -6.87
CA GLU A 36 -7.29 -11.82 -8.24
C GLU A 36 -6.28 -12.95 -8.26
N SER A 37 -5.23 -12.89 -7.44
CA SER A 37 -4.18 -13.92 -7.38
C SER A 37 -4.75 -15.29 -6.97
N GLU A 38 -5.68 -15.33 -6.01
CA GLU A 38 -6.39 -16.56 -5.63
C GLU A 38 -7.22 -17.11 -6.80
N GLN A 39 -7.97 -16.25 -7.49
CA GLN A 39 -8.82 -16.67 -8.61
C GLN A 39 -8.00 -17.16 -9.82
N THR A 40 -6.82 -16.60 -10.05
CA THR A 40 -5.93 -16.98 -11.16
C THR A 40 -5.04 -18.19 -10.85
N GLY A 41 -5.13 -18.74 -9.64
CA GLY A 41 -4.40 -19.96 -9.24
C GLY A 41 -2.94 -19.70 -8.85
N VAL A 42 -2.55 -18.46 -8.62
CA VAL A 42 -1.23 -18.06 -8.11
C VAL A 42 -1.36 -17.34 -6.75
N GLY A 43 -2.30 -17.80 -5.96
CA GLY A 43 -2.60 -17.25 -4.64
C GLY A 43 -1.54 -17.56 -3.59
N MET A 44 -1.82 -17.14 -2.35
CA MET A 44 -0.85 -17.14 -1.25
C MET A 44 -0.30 -18.54 -0.94
N GLU A 45 -1.15 -19.58 -0.89
CA GLU A 45 -0.68 -20.93 -0.57
C GLU A 45 0.22 -21.51 -1.68
N VAL A 46 -0.11 -21.27 -2.95
CA VAL A 46 0.71 -21.72 -4.09
C VAL A 46 2.09 -21.05 -4.06
N LEU A 47 2.13 -19.76 -3.84
CA LEU A 47 3.39 -19.01 -3.74
C LEU A 47 4.21 -19.47 -2.53
N LYS A 48 3.56 -19.74 -1.39
CA LYS A 48 4.22 -20.25 -0.19
C LYS A 48 4.84 -21.64 -0.40
N GLU A 49 4.12 -22.57 -1.05
CA GLU A 49 4.66 -23.88 -1.42
C GLU A 49 5.89 -23.77 -2.34
N GLN A 50 5.88 -22.76 -3.22
CA GLN A 50 7.00 -22.46 -4.12
C GLN A 50 8.13 -21.65 -3.44
N LYS A 51 7.96 -21.27 -2.16
CA LYS A 51 8.89 -20.42 -1.39
C LYS A 51 9.08 -19.05 -2.03
N ARG A 52 8.02 -18.48 -2.54
CA ARG A 52 7.97 -17.19 -3.25
C ARG A 52 6.91 -16.27 -2.66
N ALA A 53 7.09 -14.99 -2.85
CA ALA A 53 6.10 -14.00 -2.45
C ALA A 53 6.19 -12.73 -3.31
N TRP A 54 5.03 -12.07 -3.48
CA TRP A 54 4.96 -10.69 -3.91
C TRP A 54 5.06 -9.77 -2.69
N VAL A 55 6.05 -8.91 -2.68
CA VAL A 55 6.25 -7.91 -1.62
C VAL A 55 6.01 -6.52 -2.20
N LEU A 56 5.08 -5.80 -1.61
CA LEU A 56 4.80 -4.43 -1.99
C LEU A 56 6.02 -3.54 -1.72
N SER A 57 6.48 -2.83 -2.75
CA SER A 57 7.67 -1.97 -2.68
C SER A 57 7.33 -0.48 -2.62
N ALA A 58 6.23 -0.08 -3.25
CA ALA A 58 5.80 1.31 -3.26
C ALA A 58 4.32 1.48 -3.63
N TRP A 59 3.74 2.53 -3.08
CA TRP A 59 2.43 3.08 -3.43
C TRP A 59 2.52 4.51 -3.93
N GLN A 60 1.63 4.84 -4.86
CA GLN A 60 1.09 6.17 -5.09
C GLN A 60 -0.43 6.04 -5.14
N VAL A 61 -1.12 6.70 -4.23
CA VAL A 61 -2.59 6.68 -4.13
C VAL A 61 -3.09 8.11 -4.21
N ILE A 62 -4.04 8.37 -5.09
CA ILE A 62 -4.71 9.65 -5.22
C ILE A 62 -6.16 9.45 -4.75
N VAL A 63 -6.62 10.32 -3.85
CA VAL A 63 -7.97 10.30 -3.32
C VAL A 63 -8.68 11.60 -3.69
N LYS A 64 -9.70 11.47 -4.53
CA LYS A 64 -10.57 12.59 -4.89
C LYS A 64 -11.65 12.83 -3.84
N ARG A 65 -12.19 11.74 -3.30
CA ARG A 65 -13.23 11.74 -2.28
C ARG A 65 -13.23 10.42 -1.51
N TYR A 66 -13.34 10.51 -0.21
CA TYR A 66 -13.54 9.35 0.64
C TYR A 66 -15.02 8.95 0.65
N PRO A 67 -15.40 7.68 0.36
CA PRO A 67 -16.78 7.23 0.41
C PRO A 67 -17.29 7.17 1.86
N LYS A 68 -18.60 7.43 2.03
CA LYS A 68 -19.24 7.47 3.33
C LYS A 68 -19.67 6.08 3.81
N LEU A 69 -19.94 5.98 5.12
CA LEU A 69 -20.55 4.80 5.71
C LEU A 69 -21.76 4.33 4.88
N GLY A 70 -21.78 3.05 4.53
CA GLY A 70 -22.88 2.41 3.81
C GLY A 70 -22.91 2.66 2.32
N GLU A 71 -22.00 3.47 1.77
CA GLU A 71 -21.87 3.68 0.33
C GLU A 71 -21.42 2.39 -0.37
N ASN A 72 -22.07 2.04 -1.47
CA ASN A 72 -21.67 0.89 -2.28
C ASN A 72 -20.52 1.32 -3.20
N ILE A 73 -19.50 0.49 -3.25
CA ILE A 73 -18.25 0.75 -3.98
C ILE A 73 -17.87 -0.46 -4.82
N LYS A 74 -17.16 -0.19 -5.90
CA LYS A 74 -16.49 -1.19 -6.72
C LYS A 74 -15.00 -0.94 -6.70
N VAL A 75 -14.23 -1.99 -6.48
CA VAL A 75 -12.76 -1.96 -6.46
C VAL A 75 -12.24 -2.77 -7.62
N THR A 76 -11.35 -2.19 -8.40
CA THR A 76 -10.75 -2.82 -9.57
C THR A 76 -9.23 -2.81 -9.46
N THR A 77 -8.60 -3.92 -9.82
CA THR A 77 -7.15 -4.05 -9.94
C THR A 77 -6.76 -4.37 -11.38
N ILE A 78 -5.67 -3.78 -11.86
CA ILE A 78 -5.22 -3.84 -13.25
C ILE A 78 -3.70 -4.05 -13.26
N PRO A 79 -3.22 -5.31 -13.33
CA PRO A 79 -1.81 -5.54 -13.63
C PRO A 79 -1.53 -5.01 -15.05
N TYR A 80 -0.54 -4.14 -15.21
CA TYR A 80 -0.27 -3.53 -16.50
C TYR A 80 1.14 -3.81 -17.04
N GLY A 81 1.96 -4.53 -16.30
CA GLY A 81 3.26 -4.93 -16.79
C GLY A 81 4.16 -5.56 -15.75
N PHE A 82 5.16 -6.28 -16.27
CA PHE A 82 6.22 -6.90 -15.50
C PHE A 82 7.59 -6.51 -16.06
N ARG A 83 8.58 -6.31 -15.17
CA ARG A 83 9.95 -6.01 -15.57
C ARG A 83 10.98 -6.62 -14.62
N GLY A 84 11.70 -7.64 -15.06
CA GLY A 84 12.69 -8.35 -14.24
C GLY A 84 12.03 -9.12 -13.10
N PHE A 85 12.08 -8.58 -11.90
CA PHE A 85 11.42 -9.09 -10.70
C PHE A 85 10.31 -8.14 -10.18
N ILE A 86 9.95 -7.13 -10.96
CA ILE A 86 8.96 -6.11 -10.56
C ILE A 86 7.66 -6.33 -11.32
N GLY A 87 6.55 -6.42 -10.58
CA GLY A 87 5.20 -6.29 -11.08
C GLY A 87 4.68 -4.87 -10.86
N MET A 88 3.93 -4.36 -11.84
CA MET A 88 3.32 -3.04 -11.82
C MET A 88 1.81 -3.15 -11.97
N ARG A 89 1.07 -2.43 -11.12
CA ARG A 89 -0.37 -2.60 -10.98
C ARG A 89 -1.05 -1.27 -10.68
N ASN A 90 -2.15 -1.01 -11.35
CA ASN A 90 -3.06 0.07 -11.02
C ASN A 90 -4.29 -0.45 -10.26
N PHE A 91 -4.96 0.48 -9.56
CA PHE A 91 -6.20 0.24 -8.85
C PHE A 91 -7.15 1.40 -9.05
N ILE A 92 -8.45 1.11 -8.99
CA ILE A 92 -9.52 2.10 -9.02
C ILE A 92 -10.53 1.72 -7.94
N LEU A 93 -10.93 2.70 -7.13
CA LEU A 93 -12.08 2.68 -6.25
C LEU A 93 -13.11 3.62 -6.84
N GLU A 94 -14.30 3.12 -7.13
CA GLU A 94 -15.38 3.89 -7.76
C GLU A 94 -16.74 3.59 -7.12
N THR A 95 -17.70 4.50 -7.31
CA THR A 95 -19.10 4.23 -6.99
C THR A 95 -19.69 3.24 -7.99
N MET A 96 -20.89 2.72 -7.70
CA MET A 96 -21.61 1.84 -8.64
C MET A 96 -22.01 2.56 -9.94
N ASP A 97 -22.08 3.89 -9.92
CA ASP A 97 -22.39 4.73 -11.09
C ASP A 97 -21.10 5.13 -11.87
N GLY A 98 -19.93 4.68 -11.44
CA GLY A 98 -18.65 4.93 -12.12
C GLY A 98 -17.96 6.25 -11.76
N GLU A 99 -18.35 6.94 -10.65
CA GLU A 99 -17.58 8.05 -10.13
C GLU A 99 -16.27 7.51 -9.52
N LYS A 100 -15.12 7.92 -10.06
CA LYS A 100 -13.82 7.58 -9.48
C LYS A 100 -13.62 8.31 -8.15
N LEU A 101 -13.44 7.56 -7.07
CA LEU A 101 -13.22 8.04 -5.71
C LEU A 101 -11.75 8.11 -5.35
N ALA A 102 -11.01 7.05 -5.69
CA ALA A 102 -9.56 6.96 -5.54
C ALA A 102 -8.98 6.06 -6.63
N TRP A 103 -7.69 6.28 -6.94
CA TRP A 103 -6.94 5.42 -7.85
C TRP A 103 -5.48 5.35 -7.41
N ALA A 104 -4.81 4.29 -7.83
CA ALA A 104 -3.45 4.05 -7.37
C ALA A 104 -2.56 3.42 -8.42
N ASN A 105 -1.25 3.61 -8.20
CA ASN A 105 -0.17 2.86 -8.82
C ASN A 105 0.64 2.16 -7.74
N SER A 106 1.05 0.92 -7.99
CA SER A 106 1.89 0.15 -7.08
C SER A 106 3.00 -0.59 -7.79
N TYR A 107 4.07 -0.84 -7.05
CA TYR A 107 5.21 -1.67 -7.47
C TYR A 107 5.39 -2.81 -6.50
N TRP A 108 5.49 -4.02 -7.02
CA TRP A 108 5.64 -5.25 -6.28
C TRP A 108 6.94 -5.94 -6.65
N SER A 109 7.71 -6.37 -5.67
CA SER A 109 8.92 -7.17 -5.87
C SER A 109 8.60 -8.64 -5.68
N PHE A 110 8.96 -9.46 -6.65
CA PHE A 110 8.88 -10.91 -6.54
C PHE A 110 10.15 -11.43 -5.89
N ILE A 111 10.01 -12.11 -4.76
CA ILE A 111 11.14 -12.56 -3.95
C ILE A 111 11.07 -14.06 -3.68
N ASN A 112 12.23 -14.65 -3.45
CA ASN A 112 12.37 -15.95 -2.83
C ASN A 112 12.34 -15.77 -1.31
N THR A 113 11.41 -16.45 -0.61
CA THR A 113 11.18 -16.27 0.83
C THR A 113 12.23 -16.94 1.71
N GLU A 114 13.02 -17.90 1.20
CA GLU A 114 14.12 -18.52 1.95
C GLU A 114 15.37 -17.63 1.97
N THR A 115 15.65 -16.98 0.83
CA THR A 115 16.86 -16.15 0.69
C THR A 115 16.59 -14.66 0.95
N GLY A 116 15.32 -14.23 0.89
CA GLY A 116 14.92 -12.82 0.93
C GLY A 116 15.31 -12.01 -0.30
N LEU A 117 15.86 -12.65 -1.35
CA LEU A 117 16.36 -11.96 -2.53
C LEU A 117 15.32 -11.90 -3.66
N PRO A 118 15.37 -10.84 -4.49
CA PRO A 118 14.54 -10.76 -5.69
C PRO A 118 14.78 -11.94 -6.63
N GLU A 119 13.69 -12.50 -7.18
CA GLU A 119 13.72 -13.60 -8.14
C GLU A 119 13.14 -13.15 -9.48
N LYS A 120 13.82 -13.49 -10.57
CA LYS A 120 13.39 -13.10 -11.91
C LYS A 120 12.09 -13.83 -12.28
N LEU A 121 11.11 -13.06 -12.72
CA LEU A 121 9.85 -13.57 -13.23
C LEU A 121 10.01 -14.41 -14.48
N THR A 122 9.23 -15.47 -14.57
CA THR A 122 9.11 -16.36 -15.72
C THR A 122 7.68 -16.33 -16.25
N PRO A 123 7.40 -16.88 -17.45
CA PRO A 123 6.04 -16.97 -17.96
C PRO A 123 5.06 -17.67 -17.00
N VAL A 124 5.49 -18.66 -16.25
CA VAL A 124 4.64 -19.35 -15.25
C VAL A 124 4.14 -18.39 -14.17
N ASP A 125 4.95 -17.36 -13.83
CA ASP A 125 4.61 -16.38 -12.80
C ASP A 125 3.75 -15.23 -13.34
N THR A 126 3.78 -14.98 -14.65
CA THR A 126 3.16 -13.80 -15.28
C THR A 126 1.94 -14.11 -16.14
N ASP A 127 1.91 -15.27 -16.82
CA ASP A 127 0.82 -15.65 -17.74
C ASP A 127 -0.54 -15.80 -17.05
N PRO A 128 -0.63 -16.16 -15.75
CA PRO A 128 -1.91 -16.17 -15.03
C PRO A 128 -2.58 -14.79 -14.92
N TYR A 129 -1.80 -13.71 -15.03
CA TYR A 129 -2.32 -12.35 -14.95
C TYR A 129 -2.62 -11.78 -16.34
N ASP A 130 -3.89 -11.45 -16.59
CA ASP A 130 -4.31 -10.73 -17.77
C ASP A 130 -3.87 -9.25 -17.68
N LEU A 131 -2.86 -8.86 -18.47
CA LEU A 131 -2.41 -7.47 -18.47
C LEU A 131 -3.48 -6.55 -19.08
N GLY A 132 -3.81 -5.50 -18.33
CA GLY A 132 -4.67 -4.41 -18.78
C GLY A 132 -3.89 -3.19 -19.26
N GLU A 133 -4.62 -2.19 -19.70
CA GLU A 133 -4.03 -0.90 -20.05
C GLU A 133 -3.71 -0.10 -18.78
N LYS A 134 -2.57 0.56 -18.79
CA LYS A 134 -2.16 1.49 -17.73
C LYS A 134 -3.16 2.66 -17.67
N ILE A 135 -3.70 2.93 -16.49
CA ILE A 135 -4.67 4.03 -16.33
C ILE A 135 -4.00 5.39 -16.53
N GLU A 136 -4.77 6.37 -16.98
CA GLU A 136 -4.30 7.75 -17.04
C GLU A 136 -4.26 8.35 -15.64
N MET A 137 -3.06 8.73 -15.21
CA MET A 137 -2.79 9.46 -13.95
C MET A 137 -1.44 10.15 -14.02
N ASP A 138 -1.22 11.11 -13.13
CA ASP A 138 0.09 11.75 -12.96
C ASP A 138 1.01 10.84 -12.13
N TYR A 139 1.86 10.08 -12.82
CA TYR A 139 2.74 9.09 -12.20
C TYR A 139 3.95 9.73 -11.54
N ALA A 140 3.97 9.74 -10.22
CA ALA A 140 5.13 10.20 -9.45
C ALA A 140 6.31 9.21 -9.55
N PRO A 141 7.55 9.69 -9.42
CA PRO A 141 8.72 8.83 -9.29
C PRO A 141 8.57 7.86 -8.11
N ARG A 142 8.99 6.59 -8.25
CA ARG A 142 8.91 5.62 -7.15
C ARG A 142 9.63 6.10 -5.88
N LYS A 143 10.81 6.71 -6.04
CA LYS A 143 11.60 7.22 -4.92
C LYS A 143 11.03 8.52 -4.39
N ILE A 144 10.84 8.59 -3.07
CA ILE A 144 10.45 9.81 -2.36
C ILE A 144 11.70 10.61 -2.00
N ALA A 145 11.75 11.89 -2.44
CA ALA A 145 12.82 12.79 -2.07
C ALA A 145 12.57 13.32 -0.65
N LEU A 146 13.47 12.98 0.28
CA LEU A 146 13.35 13.39 1.67
C LEU A 146 14.03 14.72 1.91
N PRO A 147 13.39 15.64 2.65
CA PRO A 147 14.04 16.83 3.20
C PRO A 147 15.17 16.46 4.16
N LYS A 148 16.17 17.33 4.26
CA LYS A 148 17.31 17.12 5.17
C LYS A 148 16.93 17.33 6.63
N GLU A 149 16.08 18.33 6.89
CA GLU A 149 15.62 18.70 8.23
C GLU A 149 14.34 17.92 8.53
N ARG A 150 14.39 17.06 9.53
CA ARG A 150 13.26 16.27 10.04
C ARG A 150 13.32 16.26 11.55
N GLU A 151 12.18 16.32 12.18
CA GLU A 151 12.04 16.28 13.63
C GLU A 151 11.81 14.84 14.10
N MET A 152 12.66 14.38 15.02
CA MET A 152 12.53 13.06 15.63
C MET A 152 11.35 13.04 16.60
N GLN A 153 10.51 12.02 16.49
CA GLN A 153 9.37 11.78 17.35
C GLN A 153 9.64 10.65 18.36
N ASN A 154 8.72 10.44 19.28
CA ASN A 154 8.82 9.37 20.28
C ASN A 154 8.86 8.00 19.61
N ALA A 155 9.83 7.19 19.99
CA ALA A 155 9.95 5.82 19.54
C ALA A 155 8.86 4.93 20.15
N PHE A 156 8.45 3.91 19.43
CA PHE A 156 7.50 2.89 19.89
C PHE A 156 7.88 1.51 19.36
N SER A 157 7.36 0.45 19.99
CA SER A 157 7.62 -0.93 19.56
C SER A 157 6.49 -1.49 18.72
N VAL A 158 6.86 -2.32 17.76
CA VAL A 158 5.91 -3.12 16.97
C VAL A 158 5.12 -4.05 17.89
N GLN A 159 3.79 -4.02 17.77
CA GLN A 159 2.85 -4.81 18.55
C GLN A 159 2.26 -5.95 17.72
N LYS A 160 1.70 -6.97 18.37
CA LYS A 160 1.10 -8.15 17.71
C LYS A 160 0.03 -7.81 16.68
N HIS A 161 -0.78 -6.78 16.92
CA HIS A 161 -1.85 -6.36 16.02
C HIS A 161 -1.34 -5.62 14.77
N HIS A 162 -0.07 -5.27 14.71
CA HIS A 162 0.55 -4.72 13.51
C HIS A 162 0.94 -5.80 12.49
N LEU A 163 0.99 -7.07 12.92
CA LEU A 163 1.57 -8.16 12.11
C LEU A 163 0.54 -8.77 11.15
N ASP A 164 1.04 -9.14 9.98
CA ASP A 164 0.34 -9.95 8.98
C ASP A 164 0.56 -11.46 9.20
N THR A 165 0.07 -12.28 8.28
CA THR A 165 0.21 -13.75 8.29
C THR A 165 1.65 -14.25 8.13
N ASN A 166 2.58 -13.38 7.69
CA ASN A 166 4.01 -13.67 7.56
C ASN A 166 4.81 -13.23 8.78
N HIS A 167 4.15 -12.79 9.86
CA HIS A 167 4.75 -12.25 11.06
C HIS A 167 5.57 -10.97 10.85
N HIS A 168 5.30 -10.23 9.77
CA HIS A 168 5.86 -8.91 9.50
C HIS A 168 4.80 -7.83 9.71
N VAL A 169 5.24 -6.60 9.94
CA VAL A 169 4.33 -5.45 9.99
C VAL A 169 3.62 -5.34 8.64
N ASN A 170 2.27 -5.38 8.66
CA ASN A 170 1.46 -5.20 7.46
C ASN A 170 1.72 -3.82 6.83
N ASN A 171 1.75 -3.77 5.50
CA ASN A 171 2.05 -2.55 4.75
C ASN A 171 1.16 -1.36 5.15
N CYS A 172 -0.13 -1.61 5.40
CA CYS A 172 -1.08 -0.59 5.80
C CYS A 172 -0.82 -0.06 7.21
N GLN A 173 -0.21 -0.86 8.10
CA GLN A 173 0.13 -0.41 9.45
C GLN A 173 1.21 0.67 9.43
N TYR A 174 2.20 0.61 8.53
CA TYR A 174 3.15 1.71 8.37
C TYR A 174 2.46 3.02 7.98
N ILE A 175 1.41 2.94 7.17
CA ILE A 175 0.63 4.13 6.79
C ILE A 175 -0.17 4.66 8.00
N ARG A 176 -0.75 3.78 8.83
CA ARG A 176 -1.43 4.17 10.08
C ARG A 176 -0.47 4.87 11.02
N MET A 177 0.70 4.25 11.27
CA MET A 177 1.76 4.83 12.13
C MET A 177 2.25 6.18 11.63
N ALA A 178 2.37 6.36 10.32
CA ALA A 178 2.75 7.64 9.74
C ALA A 178 1.61 8.68 9.84
N ALA A 179 0.37 8.25 9.62
CA ALA A 179 -0.80 9.14 9.68
C ALA A 179 -1.10 9.66 11.10
N ASP A 180 -0.62 8.98 12.15
CA ASP A 180 -0.73 9.44 13.55
C ASP A 180 0.01 10.78 13.78
N HIS A 181 0.87 11.21 12.85
CA HIS A 181 1.59 12.49 12.91
C HIS A 181 0.89 13.61 12.12
N LEU A 182 -0.15 13.30 11.34
CA LEU A 182 -0.91 14.30 10.58
C LEU A 182 -1.69 15.23 11.50
N PRO A 183 -1.75 16.55 11.20
CA PRO A 183 -2.71 17.43 11.85
C PRO A 183 -4.16 16.97 11.65
N GLU A 184 -5.03 17.22 12.63
CA GLU A 184 -6.44 16.78 12.60
C GLU A 184 -7.22 17.25 11.37
N ASP A 185 -6.88 18.42 10.83
CA ASP A 185 -7.51 19.01 9.66
C ASP A 185 -6.81 18.72 8.33
N PHE A 186 -5.72 17.93 8.34
CA PHE A 186 -4.97 17.57 7.14
C PHE A 186 -5.74 16.57 6.28
N LYS A 187 -6.24 17.03 5.14
CA LYS A 187 -6.96 16.17 4.18
C LYS A 187 -6.00 15.61 3.16
N VAL A 188 -5.78 14.31 3.22
CA VAL A 188 -4.89 13.63 2.28
C VAL A 188 -5.56 13.51 0.91
N GLY A 189 -5.05 14.25 -0.06
CA GLY A 189 -5.40 14.11 -1.49
C GLY A 189 -4.48 13.13 -2.21
N GLN A 190 -3.21 13.01 -1.77
CA GLN A 190 -2.29 12.01 -2.29
C GLN A 190 -1.43 11.40 -1.18
N LEU A 191 -1.28 10.09 -1.23
CA LEU A 191 -0.31 9.31 -0.48
C LEU A 191 0.76 8.75 -1.41
N ARG A 192 2.02 8.81 -0.98
CA ARG A 192 3.12 8.01 -1.54
C ARG A 192 3.80 7.24 -0.43
N ALA A 193 4.16 5.99 -0.67
CA ALA A 193 4.91 5.19 0.28
C ALA A 193 6.00 4.38 -0.42
N GLU A 194 7.16 4.28 0.21
CA GLU A 194 8.22 3.34 -0.14
C GLU A 194 8.48 2.41 1.04
N TYR A 195 8.43 1.10 0.81
CA TYR A 195 8.80 0.09 1.79
C TYR A 195 10.23 -0.38 1.51
N LYS A 196 11.09 -0.28 2.53
CA LYS A 196 12.53 -0.55 2.40
C LYS A 196 12.93 -1.85 3.09
N ARG A 197 12.39 -2.09 4.28
CA ARG A 197 12.71 -3.23 5.13
C ARG A 197 11.48 -3.66 5.91
N GLN A 198 11.34 -4.94 6.17
CA GLN A 198 10.28 -5.47 7.02
C GLN A 198 10.63 -5.31 8.49
N ALA A 199 9.68 -4.89 9.30
CA ALA A 199 9.77 -4.93 10.76
C ALA A 199 9.00 -6.15 11.30
N VAL A 200 9.45 -6.68 12.41
CA VAL A 200 8.86 -7.82 13.13
C VAL A 200 8.45 -7.40 14.54
N LEU A 201 7.80 -8.30 15.26
CA LEU A 201 7.40 -8.07 16.65
C LEU A 201 8.59 -7.56 17.50
N ASP A 202 8.30 -6.62 18.37
CA ASP A 202 9.24 -5.98 19.30
C ASP A 202 10.34 -5.10 18.65
N ASN A 203 10.41 -5.03 17.30
CA ASN A 203 11.27 -4.03 16.69
C ASN A 203 10.85 -2.61 17.11
N VAL A 204 11.84 -1.75 17.32
CA VAL A 204 11.62 -0.34 17.64
C VAL A 204 11.49 0.46 16.35
N ILE A 205 10.48 1.31 16.28
CA ILE A 205 10.26 2.28 15.21
C ILE A 205 10.51 3.68 15.77
N ILE A 206 11.36 4.45 15.11
CA ILE A 206 11.69 5.83 15.44
C ILE A 206 11.22 6.72 14.30
N PRO A 207 10.08 7.42 14.43
CA PRO A 207 9.61 8.31 13.39
C PRO A 207 10.44 9.59 13.32
N GLU A 208 10.72 10.05 12.10
CA GLU A 208 11.20 11.39 11.81
C GLU A 208 10.21 12.08 10.87
N VAL A 209 9.73 13.24 11.26
CA VAL A 209 8.67 13.98 10.56
C VAL A 209 9.21 15.27 9.96
N TYR A 210 8.78 15.56 8.74
CA TYR A 210 8.91 16.84 8.09
C TYR A 210 7.54 17.31 7.64
N MET A 211 7.18 18.55 7.98
CA MET A 211 5.86 19.11 7.70
C MET A 211 5.95 20.48 7.06
N THR A 212 5.07 20.72 6.09
CA THR A 212 4.72 22.03 5.56
C THR A 212 3.20 22.16 5.53
N GLU A 213 2.67 23.32 5.13
CA GLU A 213 1.21 23.53 5.01
C GLU A 213 0.49 22.48 4.15
N ASN A 214 1.14 22.00 3.07
CA ASN A 214 0.49 21.12 2.08
C ASN A 214 1.13 19.74 1.95
N LYS A 215 2.14 19.44 2.78
CA LYS A 215 2.91 18.19 2.65
C LYS A 215 3.49 17.77 3.97
N GLU A 216 3.36 16.48 4.25
CA GLU A 216 4.05 15.82 5.34
C GLU A 216 4.82 14.61 4.81
N ALA A 217 6.03 14.41 5.32
CA ALA A 217 6.84 13.22 5.07
C ALA A 217 7.27 12.61 6.39
N VAL A 218 6.98 11.33 6.57
CA VAL A 218 7.32 10.54 7.75
C VAL A 218 8.27 9.43 7.35
N VAL A 219 9.41 9.37 8.02
CA VAL A 219 10.38 8.28 7.88
C VAL A 219 10.29 7.42 9.12
N LEU A 220 9.89 6.18 8.97
CA LEU A 220 9.80 5.21 10.05
C LEU A 220 11.12 4.42 10.11
N ASN A 221 12.05 4.89 10.96
CA ASN A 221 13.39 4.33 11.06
C ASN A 221 13.47 3.18 12.05
N ALA A 222 14.42 2.27 11.82
CA ALA A 222 14.90 1.35 12.85
C ALA A 222 15.96 2.02 13.73
N GLU A 223 16.41 1.31 14.78
CA GLU A 223 17.46 1.77 15.70
C GLU A 223 18.81 2.02 15.01
N ASP A 224 19.09 1.31 13.91
CA ASP A 224 20.29 1.49 13.08
C ASP A 224 20.15 2.67 12.09
N LYS A 225 19.06 3.44 12.16
CA LYS A 225 18.71 4.57 11.29
C LYS A 225 18.39 4.22 9.84
N GLU A 226 18.33 2.93 9.51
CA GLU A 226 17.82 2.50 8.20
C GLU A 226 16.29 2.48 8.22
N PRO A 227 15.61 3.03 7.22
CA PRO A 227 14.17 3.13 7.23
C PRO A 227 13.49 1.77 6.96
N TYR A 228 12.42 1.49 7.71
CA TYR A 228 11.43 0.48 7.36
C TYR A 228 10.54 0.98 6.22
N ALA A 229 10.03 2.19 6.37
CA ALA A 229 9.17 2.82 5.37
C ALA A 229 9.38 4.34 5.32
N VAL A 230 9.10 4.90 4.17
CA VAL A 230 9.00 6.35 3.93
C VAL A 230 7.61 6.63 3.42
N VAL A 231 6.89 7.53 4.06
CA VAL A 231 5.52 7.91 3.70
C VAL A 231 5.45 9.41 3.47
N GLU A 232 4.78 9.79 2.40
CA GLU A 232 4.55 11.20 2.03
C GLU A 232 3.06 11.40 1.82
N PHE A 233 2.49 12.37 2.53
CA PHE A 233 1.12 12.82 2.37
C PHE A 233 1.12 14.21 1.74
N THR A 234 0.19 14.44 0.82
CA THR A 234 -0.05 15.76 0.19
C THR A 234 -1.54 16.04 0.22
N ASN A 235 -1.89 17.29 0.55
CA ASN A 235 -3.26 17.78 0.52
C ASN A 235 -3.73 18.07 -0.92
#